data_c8587a65d09d4ebf4ee42769dc704891
#
_entry.id   c8587a65d09d4ebf4ee42769dc704891
#
_cell.length_a   1.000
_cell.length_b   1.000
_cell.length_c   1.000
_cell.angle_alpha   90.00
_cell.angle_beta   90.00
_cell.angle_gamma   90.00
#
_symmetry.space_group_name_H-M   'P 1'
#
loop_
_entity.id
_entity.type
_entity.pdbx_description
1 polymer ?
#
loop_
_entity_poly.entity_id
_entity_poly.type
_entity_poly.pdbx_seq_one_letter_code
_entity_poly.pdbx_strand_id
1 'polypeptide(L)'
;MPLDKTIIIPVKLRNLPALHRMFVGAVRAHFTYFPENEQERVIRDHRPFKLMLAAINPRRIILTAYHGGELVGYAIGGVPKNGKGQLFWLYVDPSRRGKNTGLTLLSRMLRMQGQLGATEVTLATYDHRRYYERQGFVLRDAYSVEGVPLDIMSFKLGHI
;
A
#
# COMPACT_ATOMS: atom_id res chain seq x y z
N MET A 1 -23.63 -19.47 0.76
CA MET A 1 -22.25 -19.58 1.22
C MET A 1 -21.51 -18.27 1.01
N PRO A 2 -21.43 -17.41 1.99
CA PRO A 2 -20.81 -16.10 1.76
C PRO A 2 -19.32 -16.04 2.15
N LEU A 3 -18.58 -17.12 2.06
CA LEU A 3 -17.17 -17.19 2.49
C LEU A 3 -16.15 -16.74 1.42
N ASP A 4 -16.61 -16.32 0.25
CA ASP A 4 -15.71 -15.99 -0.87
C ASP A 4 -15.49 -14.47 -1.06
N LYS A 5 -15.89 -13.66 -0.08
CA LYS A 5 -15.78 -12.21 -0.16
C LYS A 5 -14.53 -11.69 0.57
N THR A 6 -13.70 -10.94 -0.13
CA THR A 6 -12.61 -10.19 0.49
C THR A 6 -13.18 -9.03 1.30
N ILE A 7 -12.78 -8.95 2.56
CA ILE A 7 -13.18 -7.89 3.50
C ILE A 7 -11.99 -6.98 3.71
N ILE A 8 -12.20 -5.66 3.57
CA ILE A 8 -11.18 -4.64 3.81
C ILE A 8 -11.58 -3.84 5.03
N ILE A 9 -10.71 -3.83 6.02
CA ILE A 9 -10.89 -3.12 7.29
C ILE A 9 -9.61 -2.38 7.69
N PRO A 10 -9.73 -1.30 8.47
CA PRO A 10 -8.58 -0.69 9.13
C PRO A 10 -7.84 -1.73 9.99
N VAL A 11 -6.51 -1.62 10.04
CA VAL A 11 -5.68 -2.56 10.80
C VAL A 11 -6.08 -2.58 12.27
N LYS A 12 -6.13 -3.77 12.85
CA LYS A 12 -6.29 -3.99 14.30
C LYS A 12 -4.94 -4.32 14.91
N LEU A 13 -4.66 -3.78 16.10
CA LEU A 13 -3.36 -3.98 16.77
C LEU A 13 -2.99 -5.46 16.94
N ARG A 14 -3.99 -6.32 17.23
CA ARG A 14 -3.79 -7.77 17.33
C ARG A 14 -3.26 -8.43 16.05
N ASN A 15 -3.47 -7.79 14.90
CA ASN A 15 -3.09 -8.33 13.58
C ASN A 15 -1.74 -7.78 13.08
N LEU A 16 -1.09 -6.90 13.83
CA LEU A 16 0.22 -6.34 13.45
C LEU A 16 1.33 -7.39 13.29
N PRO A 17 1.42 -8.46 14.10
CA PRO A 17 2.42 -9.49 13.86
C PRO A 17 2.23 -10.19 12.51
N ALA A 18 1.00 -10.49 12.11
CA ALA A 18 0.71 -11.09 10.81
C ALA A 18 1.02 -10.11 9.65
N LEU A 19 0.66 -8.84 9.81
CA LEU A 19 1.01 -7.79 8.85
C LEU A 19 2.52 -7.65 8.69
N HIS A 20 3.26 -7.63 9.79
CA HIS A 20 4.72 -7.56 9.76
C HIS A 20 5.35 -8.75 9.03
N ARG A 21 4.91 -9.98 9.31
CA ARG A 21 5.39 -11.18 8.60
C ARG A 21 5.14 -11.08 7.10
N MET A 22 3.96 -10.64 6.69
CA MET A 22 3.61 -10.44 5.29
C MET A 22 4.49 -9.36 4.65
N PHE A 23 4.72 -8.25 5.35
CA PHE A 23 5.58 -7.15 4.89
C PHE A 23 7.03 -7.61 4.68
N VAL A 24 7.61 -8.32 5.63
CA VAL A 24 8.98 -8.87 5.52
C VAL A 24 9.09 -9.82 4.34
N GLY A 25 8.13 -10.73 4.19
CA GLY A 25 8.08 -11.66 3.06
C GLY A 25 7.99 -10.95 1.72
N ALA A 26 7.17 -9.89 1.64
CA ALA A 26 7.04 -9.06 0.43
C ALA A 26 8.34 -8.36 0.06
N VAL A 27 9.02 -7.74 1.03
CA VAL A 27 10.31 -7.06 0.79
C VAL A 27 11.35 -8.06 0.27
N ARG A 28 11.52 -9.18 0.93
CA ARG A 28 12.52 -10.19 0.55
C ARG A 28 12.23 -10.85 -0.81
N ALA A 29 10.97 -11.02 -1.17
CA ALA A 29 10.58 -11.66 -2.41
C ALA A 29 10.61 -10.70 -3.62
N HIS A 30 10.29 -9.41 -3.42
CA HIS A 30 10.02 -8.48 -4.53
C HIS A 30 10.99 -7.32 -4.64
N PHE A 31 11.81 -7.05 -3.60
CA PHE A 31 12.81 -5.98 -3.63
C PHE A 31 14.24 -6.52 -3.84
N THR A 32 14.37 -7.58 -4.62
CA THR A 32 15.65 -8.26 -4.88
C THR A 32 16.63 -7.43 -5.70
N TYR A 33 16.16 -6.37 -6.36
CA TYR A 33 17.01 -5.40 -7.07
C TYR A 33 17.70 -4.39 -6.14
N PHE A 34 17.30 -4.31 -4.87
CA PHE A 34 18.00 -3.52 -3.86
C PHE A 34 19.06 -4.36 -3.13
N PRO A 35 20.17 -3.74 -2.72
CA PRO A 35 21.15 -4.37 -1.85
C PRO A 35 20.50 -4.86 -0.54
N GLU A 36 21.06 -5.92 0.04
CA GLU A 36 20.52 -6.55 1.26
C GLU A 36 20.42 -5.55 2.44
N ASN A 37 21.39 -4.65 2.59
CA ASN A 37 21.38 -3.61 3.62
C ASN A 37 20.20 -2.65 3.47
N GLU A 38 19.77 -2.34 2.25
CA GLU A 38 18.59 -1.51 1.99
C GLU A 38 17.29 -2.27 2.31
N GLN A 39 17.22 -3.55 1.95
CA GLN A 39 16.08 -4.39 2.34
C GLN A 39 15.96 -4.47 3.87
N GLU A 40 17.04 -4.71 4.57
CA GLU A 40 17.07 -4.77 6.04
C GLU A 40 16.71 -3.42 6.67
N ARG A 41 17.11 -2.30 6.08
CA ARG A 41 16.70 -0.97 6.53
C ARG A 41 15.17 -0.80 6.43
N VAL A 42 14.58 -1.15 5.28
CA VAL A 42 13.13 -1.06 5.06
C VAL A 42 12.38 -1.96 6.05
N ILE A 43 12.84 -3.19 6.26
CA ILE A 43 12.25 -4.11 7.24
C ILE A 43 12.33 -3.54 8.66
N ARG A 44 13.48 -3.01 9.06
CA ARG A 44 13.69 -2.40 10.38
C ARG A 44 12.76 -1.20 10.60
N ASP A 45 12.53 -0.40 9.55
CA ASP A 45 11.64 0.76 9.63
C ASP A 45 10.16 0.38 9.73
N HIS A 46 9.82 -0.86 9.46
CA HIS A 46 8.45 -1.41 9.56
C HIS A 46 8.32 -2.52 10.61
N ARG A 47 9.25 -2.60 11.58
CA ARG A 47 9.15 -3.58 12.68
C ARG A 47 7.86 -3.38 13.50
N PRO A 48 7.38 -4.40 14.24
CA PRO A 48 6.07 -4.38 14.88
C PRO A 48 5.79 -3.16 15.74
N PHE A 49 6.78 -2.67 16.49
CA PHE A 49 6.62 -1.45 17.29
C PHE A 49 6.38 -0.21 16.43
N LYS A 50 7.11 -0.06 15.32
CA LYS A 50 6.89 1.07 14.38
C LYS A 50 5.57 0.97 13.66
N LEU A 51 5.14 -0.24 13.27
CA LEU A 51 3.80 -0.47 12.71
C LEU A 51 2.70 -0.15 13.72
N MET A 52 2.90 -0.47 15.00
CA MET A 52 1.97 -0.11 16.05
C MET A 52 1.85 1.42 16.17
N LEU A 53 2.99 2.14 16.19
CA LEU A 53 2.99 3.60 16.21
C LEU A 53 2.28 4.17 14.98
N ALA A 54 2.50 3.59 13.80
CA ALA A 54 1.82 4.00 12.57
C ALA A 54 0.31 3.72 12.64
N ALA A 55 -0.11 2.59 13.21
CA ALA A 55 -1.51 2.21 13.33
C ALA A 55 -2.31 3.16 14.24
N ILE A 56 -1.67 3.69 15.29
CA ILE A 56 -2.29 4.66 16.20
C ILE A 56 -2.03 6.12 15.78
N ASN A 57 -1.18 6.36 14.79
CA ASN A 57 -0.89 7.70 14.29
C ASN A 57 -2.07 8.21 13.45
N PRO A 58 -2.72 9.32 13.83
CA PRO A 58 -3.85 9.88 13.07
C PRO A 58 -3.47 10.36 11.67
N ARG A 59 -2.18 10.45 11.34
CA ARG A 59 -1.67 10.84 10.01
C ARG A 59 -1.40 9.65 9.08
N ARG A 60 -1.70 8.42 9.52
CA ARG A 60 -1.52 7.19 8.73
C ARG A 60 -2.84 6.48 8.55
N ILE A 61 -2.98 5.86 7.38
CA ILE A 61 -4.09 4.97 7.04
C ILE A 61 -3.49 3.61 6.73
N ILE A 62 -3.86 2.58 7.50
CA ILE A 62 -3.45 1.21 7.24
C ILE A 62 -4.70 0.37 7.04
N LEU A 63 -4.89 -0.14 5.83
CA LEU A 63 -5.97 -1.04 5.47
C LEU A 63 -5.45 -2.46 5.34
N THR A 64 -6.23 -3.41 5.80
CA THR A 64 -5.94 -4.85 5.70
C THR A 64 -7.06 -5.55 4.96
N ALA A 65 -6.69 -6.51 4.12
CA ALA A 65 -7.62 -7.33 3.35
C ALA A 65 -7.61 -8.76 3.90
N TYR A 66 -8.79 -9.29 4.18
CA TYR A 66 -8.99 -10.65 4.66
C TYR A 66 -9.86 -11.44 3.68
N HIS A 67 -9.50 -12.69 3.48
CA HIS A 67 -10.28 -13.65 2.72
C HIS A 67 -10.37 -14.96 3.50
N GLY A 68 -11.61 -15.42 3.80
CA GLY A 68 -11.78 -16.59 4.65
C GLY A 68 -11.17 -16.47 6.05
N GLY A 69 -11.05 -15.25 6.59
CA GLY A 69 -10.41 -14.99 7.88
C GLY A 69 -8.89 -14.87 7.86
N GLU A 70 -8.25 -15.11 6.70
CA GLU A 70 -6.80 -14.96 6.53
C GLU A 70 -6.42 -13.58 5.98
N LEU A 71 -5.33 -13.00 6.47
CA LEU A 71 -4.74 -11.79 5.92
C LEU A 71 -4.16 -12.08 4.54
N VAL A 72 -4.65 -11.39 3.51
CA VAL A 72 -4.24 -11.61 2.12
C VAL A 72 -3.63 -10.38 1.46
N GLY A 73 -3.64 -9.23 2.10
CA GLY A 73 -3.05 -8.01 1.57
C GLY A 73 -3.19 -6.83 2.50
N TYR A 74 -2.51 -5.75 2.15
CA TYR A 74 -2.58 -4.48 2.89
C TYR A 74 -2.30 -3.28 2.00
N ALA A 75 -2.72 -2.12 2.45
CA ALA A 75 -2.36 -0.82 1.89
C ALA A 75 -2.00 0.14 3.02
N ILE A 76 -0.93 0.91 2.85
CA ILE A 76 -0.49 1.92 3.80
C ILE A 76 -0.43 3.26 3.06
N GLY A 77 -1.12 4.25 3.60
CA GLY A 77 -1.14 5.61 3.06
C GLY A 77 -1.00 6.67 4.16
N GLY A 78 -0.83 7.91 3.74
CA GLY A 78 -0.83 9.07 4.62
C GLY A 78 -2.18 9.80 4.55
N VAL A 79 -2.60 10.40 5.67
CA VAL A 79 -3.75 11.32 5.68
C VAL A 79 -3.40 12.54 4.81
N PRO A 80 -4.32 12.99 3.94
CA PRO A 80 -4.06 14.11 3.05
C PRO A 80 -3.66 15.39 3.78
N LYS A 81 -2.73 16.11 3.17
CA LYS A 81 -2.33 17.45 3.59
C LYS A 81 -2.43 18.39 2.39
N ASN A 82 -3.13 19.51 2.54
CA ASN A 82 -3.35 20.48 1.47
C ASN A 82 -3.92 19.86 0.19
N GLY A 83 -4.89 18.96 0.32
CA GLY A 83 -5.51 18.25 -0.79
C GLY A 83 -4.68 17.13 -1.42
N LYS A 84 -3.47 16.87 -0.91
CA LYS A 84 -2.57 15.84 -1.44
C LYS A 84 -2.47 14.65 -0.51
N GLY A 85 -2.90 13.48 -0.98
CA GLY A 85 -2.74 12.20 -0.31
C GLY A 85 -1.55 11.42 -0.87
N GLN A 86 -1.16 10.37 -0.16
CA GLN A 86 -0.06 9.49 -0.55
C GLN A 86 -0.41 8.03 -0.32
N LEU A 87 -0.02 7.19 -1.26
CA LEU A 87 0.01 5.74 -1.10
C LEU A 87 1.47 5.30 -0.98
N PHE A 88 1.83 4.67 0.14
CA PHE A 88 3.21 4.22 0.38
C PHE A 88 3.40 2.75 0.03
N TRP A 89 2.43 1.89 0.37
CA TRP A 89 2.50 0.45 0.17
C TRP A 89 1.16 -0.11 -0.27
N LEU A 90 1.19 -0.98 -1.26
CA LEU A 90 0.07 -1.80 -1.69
C LEU A 90 0.60 -3.19 -2.01
N TYR A 91 0.11 -4.19 -1.29
CA TYR A 91 0.55 -5.57 -1.47
C TYR A 91 -0.60 -6.54 -1.35
N VAL A 92 -0.58 -7.55 -2.20
CA VAL A 92 -1.48 -8.71 -2.14
C VAL A 92 -0.63 -9.96 -2.24
N ASP A 93 -0.88 -10.92 -1.38
CA ASP A 93 -0.23 -12.22 -1.42
C ASP A 93 -0.31 -12.81 -2.85
N PRO A 94 0.80 -13.26 -3.45
CA PRO A 94 0.81 -13.77 -4.82
C PRO A 94 -0.20 -14.90 -5.06
N SER A 95 -0.42 -15.76 -4.06
CA SER A 95 -1.41 -16.86 -4.16
C SER A 95 -2.86 -16.39 -4.22
N ARG A 96 -3.10 -15.12 -3.88
CA ARG A 96 -4.43 -14.49 -3.83
C ARG A 96 -4.62 -13.41 -4.90
N ARG A 97 -3.66 -13.25 -5.79
CA ARG A 97 -3.76 -12.31 -6.92
C ARG A 97 -4.75 -12.82 -7.98
N GLY A 98 -5.18 -11.91 -8.87
CA GLY A 98 -6.15 -12.23 -9.93
C GLY A 98 -7.61 -12.24 -9.46
N LYS A 99 -7.89 -11.92 -8.17
CA LYS A 99 -9.24 -11.82 -7.59
C LYS A 99 -9.65 -10.38 -7.24
N ASN A 100 -9.04 -9.40 -7.88
CA ASN A 100 -9.31 -7.97 -7.70
C ASN A 100 -9.05 -7.43 -6.27
N THR A 101 -8.37 -8.17 -5.41
CA THR A 101 -8.07 -7.73 -4.03
C THR A 101 -7.24 -6.45 -4.02
N GLY A 102 -6.22 -6.36 -4.87
CA GLY A 102 -5.38 -5.16 -5.00
C GLY A 102 -6.18 -3.94 -5.46
N LEU A 103 -7.05 -4.12 -6.46
CA LEU A 103 -7.94 -3.06 -6.94
C LEU A 103 -8.91 -2.61 -5.85
N THR A 104 -9.46 -3.53 -5.08
CA THR A 104 -10.38 -3.22 -3.98
C THR A 104 -9.67 -2.45 -2.86
N LEU A 105 -8.45 -2.85 -2.48
CA LEU A 105 -7.60 -2.11 -1.53
C LEU A 105 -7.30 -0.70 -2.02
N LEU A 106 -6.86 -0.58 -3.27
CA LEU A 106 -6.54 0.71 -3.89
C LEU A 106 -7.77 1.63 -3.93
N SER A 107 -8.91 1.13 -4.40
CA SER A 107 -10.16 1.88 -4.47
C SER A 107 -10.62 2.34 -3.10
N ARG A 108 -10.51 1.48 -2.08
CA ARG A 108 -10.85 1.84 -0.70
C ARG A 108 -9.92 2.93 -0.15
N MET A 109 -8.63 2.82 -0.40
CA MET A 109 -7.64 3.83 0.00
C MET A 109 -7.94 5.18 -0.66
N LEU A 110 -8.16 5.21 -1.97
CA LEU A 110 -8.48 6.44 -2.71
C LEU A 110 -9.77 7.08 -2.18
N ARG A 111 -10.80 6.28 -1.92
CA ARG A 111 -12.07 6.77 -1.37
C ARG A 111 -11.87 7.39 0.02
N MET A 112 -11.13 6.73 0.91
CA MET A 112 -10.85 7.26 2.24
C MET A 112 -10.06 8.56 2.17
N GLN A 113 -9.06 8.64 1.30
CA GLN A 113 -8.29 9.86 1.12
C GLN A 113 -9.15 11.00 0.57
N GLY A 114 -10.04 10.72 -0.38
CA GLY A 114 -11.01 11.70 -0.89
C GLY A 114 -11.96 12.21 0.20
N GLN A 115 -12.48 11.33 1.03
CA GLN A 115 -13.33 11.71 2.19
C GLN A 115 -12.58 12.57 3.22
N LEU A 116 -11.26 12.43 3.29
CA LEU A 116 -10.38 13.23 4.14
C LEU A 116 -9.87 14.51 3.45
N GLY A 117 -10.37 14.81 2.26
CA GLY A 117 -10.07 16.07 1.57
C GLY A 117 -8.97 15.99 0.51
N ALA A 118 -8.52 14.81 0.12
CA ALA A 118 -7.60 14.67 -0.99
C ALA A 118 -8.28 15.00 -2.32
N THR A 119 -7.63 15.81 -3.14
CA THR A 119 -7.99 16.04 -4.55
C THR A 119 -7.06 15.30 -5.50
N GLU A 120 -5.92 14.86 -4.99
CA GLU A 120 -4.92 14.10 -5.71
C GLU A 120 -4.22 13.13 -4.76
N VAL A 121 -3.93 11.92 -5.23
CA VAL A 121 -3.12 10.92 -4.50
C VAL A 121 -1.90 10.58 -5.33
N THR A 122 -0.73 10.62 -4.71
CA THR A 122 0.55 10.28 -5.34
C THR A 122 1.10 8.97 -4.79
N LEU A 123 1.86 8.29 -5.61
CA LEU A 123 2.64 7.10 -5.24
C LEU A 123 3.96 7.08 -5.98
N ALA A 124 4.89 6.28 -5.47
CA ALA A 124 6.13 5.92 -6.14
C ALA A 124 6.15 4.41 -6.40
N THR A 125 6.55 4.00 -7.59
CA THR A 125 6.67 2.58 -7.94
C THR A 125 7.94 2.30 -8.72
N TYR A 126 8.56 1.14 -8.47
CA TYR A 126 9.77 0.71 -9.18
C TYR A 126 9.44 -0.12 -10.42
N ASP A 127 8.40 -0.94 -10.37
CA ASP A 127 8.15 -1.96 -11.41
C ASP A 127 6.66 -2.16 -11.77
N HIS A 128 5.74 -1.39 -11.16
CA HIS A 128 4.29 -1.57 -11.37
C HIS A 128 3.62 -0.41 -12.12
N ARG A 129 4.37 0.38 -12.88
CA ARG A 129 3.82 1.52 -13.63
C ARG A 129 2.60 1.15 -14.46
N ARG A 130 2.69 0.07 -15.26
CA ARG A 130 1.57 -0.36 -16.12
C ARG A 130 0.31 -0.74 -15.35
N TYR A 131 0.49 -1.32 -14.16
CA TYR A 131 -0.64 -1.62 -13.28
C TYR A 131 -1.37 -0.34 -12.89
N TYR A 132 -0.65 0.67 -12.42
CA TYR A 132 -1.24 1.94 -11.98
C TYR A 132 -1.80 2.77 -13.15
N GLU A 133 -1.16 2.75 -14.32
CA GLU A 133 -1.70 3.37 -15.53
C GLU A 133 -3.09 2.80 -15.88
N ARG A 134 -3.27 1.48 -15.80
CA ARG A 134 -4.57 0.85 -16.02
C ARG A 134 -5.63 1.27 -14.98
N GLN A 135 -5.20 1.70 -13.80
CA GLN A 135 -6.09 2.20 -12.76
C GLN A 135 -6.35 3.72 -12.85
N GLY A 136 -5.81 4.39 -13.87
CA GLY A 136 -6.02 5.81 -14.11
C GLY A 136 -4.96 6.74 -13.52
N PHE A 137 -3.88 6.20 -12.97
CA PHE A 137 -2.73 7.00 -12.54
C PHE A 137 -1.93 7.49 -13.75
N VAL A 138 -1.36 8.67 -13.63
CA VAL A 138 -0.56 9.33 -14.66
C VAL A 138 0.87 9.51 -14.14
N LEU A 139 1.85 9.22 -14.99
CA LEU A 139 3.26 9.50 -14.70
C LEU A 139 3.48 11.01 -14.53
N ARG A 140 4.11 11.41 -13.44
CA ARG A 140 4.46 12.81 -13.14
C ARG A 140 5.93 13.08 -13.22
N ASP A 141 6.74 12.13 -12.77
CA ASP A 141 8.19 12.25 -12.74
C ASP A 141 8.84 10.87 -12.73
N ALA A 142 10.11 10.81 -13.06
CA ALA A 142 10.90 9.59 -13.05
C ALA A 142 12.29 9.89 -12.50
N TYR A 143 12.73 9.09 -11.55
CA TYR A 143 14.03 9.20 -10.89
C TYR A 143 14.80 7.88 -11.00
N SER A 144 16.03 7.90 -10.54
CA SER A 144 16.82 6.70 -10.28
C SER A 144 17.29 6.71 -8.83
N VAL A 145 17.01 5.63 -8.10
CA VAL A 145 17.43 5.43 -6.72
C VAL A 145 18.35 4.21 -6.71
N GLU A 146 19.61 4.40 -6.31
CA GLU A 146 20.62 3.33 -6.34
C GLU A 146 20.70 2.59 -7.71
N GLY A 147 20.54 3.34 -8.81
CA GLY A 147 20.51 2.78 -10.16
C GLY A 147 19.20 2.11 -10.57
N VAL A 148 18.18 2.06 -9.69
CA VAL A 148 16.87 1.48 -9.96
C VAL A 148 15.88 2.58 -10.36
N PRO A 149 15.21 2.46 -11.53
CA PRO A 149 14.21 3.44 -11.96
C PRO A 149 13.04 3.50 -10.98
N LEU A 150 12.62 4.73 -10.63
CA LEU A 150 11.48 5.01 -9.76
C LEU A 150 10.53 5.97 -10.47
N ASP A 151 9.31 5.53 -10.69
CA ASP A 151 8.25 6.35 -11.28
C ASP A 151 7.36 6.98 -10.21
N ILE A 152 7.15 8.28 -10.31
CA ILE A 152 6.19 9.02 -9.48
C ILE A 152 4.91 9.19 -10.28
N MET A 153 3.82 8.73 -9.72
CA MET A 153 2.52 8.73 -10.39
C MET A 153 1.46 9.42 -9.52
N SER A 154 0.46 9.98 -10.16
CA SER A 154 -0.66 10.60 -9.46
C SER A 154 -2.01 10.23 -10.05
N PHE A 155 -3.01 10.24 -9.18
CA PHE A 155 -4.42 10.06 -9.51
C PHE A 155 -5.21 11.27 -9.02
N LYS A 156 -5.93 11.94 -9.92
CA LYS A 156 -6.85 13.03 -9.56
C LYS A 156 -8.18 12.44 -9.11
N LEU A 157 -8.57 12.78 -7.88
CA LEU A 157 -9.91 12.46 -7.38
C LEU A 157 -10.89 13.49 -7.94
N GLY A 158 -11.99 13.01 -8.53
CA GLY A 158 -13.08 13.90 -8.92
C GLY A 158 -13.71 14.54 -7.68
N HIS A 159 -14.27 15.73 -7.84
CA HIS A 159 -15.11 16.29 -6.79
C HIS A 159 -16.32 15.37 -6.58
N ILE A 160 -16.40 14.78 -5.38
CA ILE A 160 -17.58 14.06 -4.95
C ILE A 160 -18.57 15.07 -4.37
#